data_256b971f4a57928820a43fc615f89807
#
_entry.id   256b971f4a57928820a43fc615f89807
#
_cell.length_a   1.000
_cell.length_b   1.000
_cell.length_c   1.000
_cell.angle_alpha   90.00
_cell.angle_beta   90.00
_cell.angle_gamma   90.00
#
_symmetry.space_group_name_H-M   'P 1'
#
loop_
_entity.id
_entity.type
_entity.pdbx_description
1 polymer ?
#
loop_
_entity_poly.entity_id
_entity_poly.type
_entity_poly.pdbx_seq_one_letter_code
_entity_poly.pdbx_strand_id
1 'polypeptide(L)'
;MRLDDLPESGNVEDRREEGGFGGGGGGFGLPIGGGGLSIGAIVALGLIGWALGIDPSLLIGGAEILTGPSQPHVQAPPTARRTSVPQDDMGRFVSKVLGSTELQWKQVFAKDGKTYRPPVLVLYRGATHASCGGAAQSAMGPFYCPADQKVYLDTSFFDQIATRFRGCDVGSRTCQFSQAYVIAHEVGHHVQNLLGILPKAQQAQRAADSKAAANHIQVQVELQADCLAGVWANRENEMLKSEGKPPFIEPGDVEAALRTAAAIGDDTLQRRARGYVVPDSFTHGSSEQRQRWFNTGFRSGSVTSCNTFASAQL
;
A
#
# COMPACT_ATOMS: atom_id res chain seq x y z
N MET A 1 -4.99 -12.82 14.84
CA MET A 1 -5.92 -11.73 15.25
C MET A 1 -7.35 -12.23 15.21
N ARG A 2 -8.25 -11.58 15.94
CA ARG A 2 -9.70 -11.87 15.96
C ARG A 2 -10.44 -10.88 15.08
N LEU A 3 -11.35 -11.39 14.25
CA LEU A 3 -12.10 -10.56 13.30
C LEU A 3 -13.61 -10.45 13.65
N ASP A 4 -14.06 -11.24 14.63
CA ASP A 4 -15.50 -11.45 14.86
C ASP A 4 -16.23 -10.15 15.22
N ASP A 5 -15.60 -9.31 16.02
CA ASP A 5 -16.16 -8.06 16.52
C ASP A 5 -15.86 -6.83 15.64
N LEU A 6 -15.11 -6.98 14.56
CA LEU A 6 -14.77 -5.87 13.67
C LEU A 6 -15.94 -5.58 12.70
N PRO A 7 -16.28 -4.27 12.49
CA PRO A 7 -17.29 -3.88 11.52
C PRO A 7 -16.84 -4.15 10.09
N GLU A 8 -17.78 -4.44 9.20
CA GLU A 8 -17.51 -4.57 7.77
C GLU A 8 -17.69 -3.22 7.06
N SER A 9 -16.76 -2.92 6.14
CA SER A 9 -16.85 -1.76 5.25
C SER A 9 -17.50 -2.16 3.92
N GLY A 10 -18.45 -1.34 3.45
CA GLY A 10 -18.97 -1.42 2.09
C GLY A 10 -18.08 -0.71 1.06
N ASN A 11 -16.97 -0.07 1.45
CA ASN A 11 -16.09 0.70 0.57
C ASN A 11 -15.03 -0.17 -0.13
N VAL A 12 -15.38 -1.42 -0.48
CA VAL A 12 -14.51 -2.33 -1.24
C VAL A 12 -15.01 -2.42 -2.68
N GLU A 13 -14.15 -2.11 -3.62
CA GLU A 13 -14.36 -2.27 -5.06
C GLU A 13 -13.60 -3.53 -5.52
N ASP A 14 -14.32 -4.62 -5.75
CA ASP A 14 -13.73 -5.90 -6.15
C ASP A 14 -13.56 -5.97 -7.67
N ARG A 15 -12.31 -6.00 -8.11
CA ARG A 15 -11.90 -6.13 -9.52
C ARG A 15 -11.14 -7.41 -9.80
N ARG A 16 -11.15 -8.37 -8.88
CA ARG A 16 -10.33 -9.60 -9.00
C ARG A 16 -10.75 -10.47 -10.20
N GLU A 17 -12.01 -10.37 -10.61
CA GLU A 17 -12.54 -11.08 -11.78
C GLU A 17 -12.30 -10.32 -13.10
N GLU A 18 -11.97 -9.02 -13.04
CA GLU A 18 -11.66 -8.22 -14.24
C GLU A 18 -10.24 -8.49 -14.75
N GLY A 19 -9.46 -9.27 -14.04
CA GLY A 19 -8.06 -9.51 -14.24
C GLY A 19 -7.74 -10.44 -15.39
N GLY A 20 -6.97 -9.92 -16.26
CA GLY A 20 -6.31 -10.61 -17.34
C GLY A 20 -6.39 -9.79 -18.61
N PHE A 21 -5.46 -8.89 -18.79
CA PHE A 21 -5.08 -8.47 -20.13
C PHE A 21 -4.50 -9.71 -20.85
N GLY A 22 -5.37 -10.59 -21.34
CA GLY A 22 -4.94 -11.77 -22.07
C GLY A 22 -5.82 -12.99 -21.87
N GLY A 23 -7.03 -13.01 -22.46
CA GLY A 23 -7.86 -14.20 -22.46
C GLY A 23 -9.04 -14.13 -23.43
N GLY A 24 -8.84 -13.58 -24.61
CA GLY A 24 -9.69 -13.83 -25.77
C GLY A 24 -9.15 -15.09 -26.46
N GLY A 25 -9.79 -16.24 -26.25
CA GLY A 25 -9.48 -17.46 -27.00
C GLY A 25 -9.78 -17.27 -28.48
N GLY A 26 -8.84 -17.70 -29.33
CA GLY A 26 -9.07 -17.78 -30.79
C GLY A 26 -7.78 -17.80 -31.57
N GLY A 27 -7.36 -19.00 -32.03
CA GLY A 27 -6.78 -19.21 -33.34
C GLY A 27 -5.37 -18.70 -33.61
N PHE A 28 -4.47 -19.60 -33.81
CA PHE A 28 -3.19 -19.43 -34.52
C PHE A 28 -3.31 -18.51 -35.73
N GLY A 29 -2.56 -17.42 -35.73
CA GLY A 29 -2.42 -16.55 -36.89
C GLY A 29 -1.39 -15.48 -36.57
N LEU A 30 -0.12 -15.73 -36.92
CA LEU A 30 0.87 -14.66 -37.03
C LEU A 30 0.40 -13.66 -38.10
N PRO A 31 0.39 -12.37 -37.85
CA PRO A 31 1.16 -11.51 -38.72
C PRO A 31 2.11 -10.60 -37.91
N ILE A 32 3.32 -10.58 -38.33
CA ILE A 32 4.36 -9.60 -38.06
C ILE A 32 3.88 -8.22 -38.55
N GLY A 33 3.76 -7.23 -37.67
CA GLY A 33 3.52 -5.86 -38.07
C GLY A 33 2.78 -5.04 -37.04
N GLY A 34 3.51 -4.34 -36.14
CA GLY A 34 2.96 -3.37 -35.20
C GLY A 34 3.77 -3.31 -33.91
N GLY A 35 4.71 -2.35 -33.82
CA GLY A 35 5.69 -2.24 -32.75
C GLY A 35 5.10 -1.87 -31.39
N GLY A 36 4.62 -2.85 -30.64
CA GLY A 36 4.36 -2.76 -29.22
C GLY A 36 5.39 -3.60 -28.46
N LEU A 37 6.02 -3.01 -27.46
CA LEU A 37 6.94 -3.75 -26.58
C LEU A 37 6.18 -4.90 -25.92
N SER A 38 6.74 -6.11 -25.98
CA SER A 38 6.15 -7.28 -25.32
C SER A 38 6.14 -7.08 -23.79
N ILE A 39 5.17 -7.67 -23.11
CA ILE A 39 5.07 -7.65 -21.63
C ILE A 39 6.41 -8.04 -20.99
N GLY A 40 7.15 -8.97 -21.59
CA GLY A 40 8.49 -9.34 -21.14
C GLY A 40 9.52 -8.21 -21.25
N ALA A 41 9.42 -7.37 -22.27
CA ALA A 41 10.31 -6.21 -22.43
C ALA A 41 9.99 -5.11 -21.40
N ILE A 42 8.72 -4.89 -21.08
CA ILE A 42 8.28 -3.93 -20.06
C ILE A 42 8.75 -4.37 -18.67
N VAL A 43 8.64 -5.65 -18.34
CA VAL A 43 9.15 -6.22 -17.09
C VAL A 43 10.68 -6.12 -17.02
N ALA A 44 11.38 -6.40 -18.11
CA ALA A 44 12.85 -6.28 -18.17
C ALA A 44 13.29 -4.82 -18.00
N LEU A 45 12.61 -3.87 -18.63
CA LEU A 45 12.89 -2.43 -18.47
C LEU A 45 12.57 -1.91 -17.06
N GLY A 46 11.49 -2.41 -16.45
CA GLY A 46 11.16 -2.11 -15.05
C GLY A 46 12.22 -2.62 -14.07
N LEU A 47 12.71 -3.84 -14.28
CA LEU A 47 13.79 -4.42 -13.47
C LEU A 47 15.15 -3.72 -13.69
N ILE A 48 15.46 -3.33 -14.93
CA ILE A 48 16.67 -2.58 -15.27
C ILE A 48 16.60 -1.16 -14.72
N GLY A 49 15.45 -0.48 -14.83
CA GLY A 49 15.22 0.83 -14.25
C GLY A 49 15.37 0.81 -12.73
N TRP A 50 14.76 -0.18 -12.10
CA TRP A 50 14.89 -0.40 -10.66
C TRP A 50 16.36 -0.70 -10.24
N ALA A 51 17.08 -1.51 -11.01
CA ALA A 51 18.50 -1.84 -10.76
C ALA A 51 19.43 -0.64 -10.96
N LEU A 52 19.06 0.31 -11.84
CA LEU A 52 19.85 1.52 -12.14
C LEU A 52 19.42 2.74 -11.31
N GLY A 53 18.41 2.59 -10.43
CA GLY A 53 17.88 3.68 -9.62
C GLY A 53 17.11 4.74 -10.44
N ILE A 54 16.61 4.38 -11.61
CA ILE A 54 15.78 5.23 -12.46
C ILE A 54 14.32 4.94 -12.09
N ASP A 55 13.54 6.01 -11.88
CA ASP A 55 12.11 5.88 -11.58
C ASP A 55 11.40 5.13 -12.73
N PRO A 56 10.71 4.00 -12.45
CA PRO A 56 10.02 3.23 -13.48
C PRO A 56 9.00 4.03 -14.28
N SER A 57 8.42 5.09 -13.69
CA SER A 57 7.46 5.96 -14.34
C SER A 57 8.07 6.78 -15.49
N LEU A 58 9.36 7.11 -15.41
CA LEU A 58 10.09 7.82 -16.48
C LEU A 58 10.39 6.91 -17.67
N LEU A 59 10.56 5.61 -17.44
CA LEU A 59 10.79 4.65 -18.51
C LEU A 59 9.50 4.27 -19.25
N ILE A 60 8.37 4.27 -18.57
CA ILE A 60 7.05 3.98 -19.14
C ILE A 60 6.52 5.20 -19.91
N GLY A 61 6.66 6.42 -19.36
CA GLY A 61 6.28 7.65 -20.03
C GLY A 61 7.13 8.00 -21.26
N GLY A 62 8.42 7.61 -21.29
CA GLY A 62 9.31 7.83 -22.42
C GLY A 62 9.01 6.93 -23.64
N ALA A 63 8.38 5.78 -23.43
CA ALA A 63 8.02 4.86 -24.52
C ALA A 63 6.80 5.34 -25.35
N GLU A 64 5.92 6.17 -24.77
CA GLU A 64 4.77 6.73 -25.48
C GLU A 64 5.14 7.82 -26.50
N ILE A 65 6.31 8.45 -26.36
CA ILE A 65 6.77 9.52 -27.26
C ILE A 65 7.32 8.95 -28.59
N LEU A 66 7.64 7.65 -28.66
CA LEU A 66 8.23 7.02 -29.85
C LEU A 66 7.22 6.29 -30.74
N THR A 67 5.96 6.14 -30.30
CA THR A 67 4.89 5.58 -31.12
C THR A 67 3.93 6.70 -31.53
N GLY A 68 3.89 7.03 -32.81
CA GLY A 68 3.09 8.11 -33.41
C GLY A 68 1.59 8.04 -33.08
N PRO A 69 0.78 9.04 -33.51
CA PRO A 69 -0.56 9.30 -32.99
C PRO A 69 -1.51 8.14 -33.27
N SER A 70 -1.83 7.38 -32.24
CA SER A 70 -2.92 6.41 -32.24
C SER A 70 -4.25 7.17 -32.20
N GLN A 71 -5.19 6.80 -33.04
CA GLN A 71 -6.54 7.38 -33.08
C GLN A 71 -7.20 7.30 -31.70
N PRO A 72 -8.00 8.31 -31.31
CA PRO A 72 -8.68 8.31 -30.03
C PRO A 72 -9.72 7.18 -30.03
N HIS A 73 -9.42 6.09 -29.34
CA HIS A 73 -10.46 5.19 -28.91
C HIS A 73 -11.34 5.95 -27.91
N VAL A 74 -12.58 6.21 -28.30
CA VAL A 74 -13.62 6.71 -27.40
C VAL A 74 -13.83 5.62 -26.35
N GLN A 75 -13.11 5.73 -25.23
CA GLN A 75 -13.40 4.92 -24.05
C GLN A 75 -14.78 5.33 -23.56
N ALA A 76 -15.69 4.36 -23.44
CA ALA A 76 -16.94 4.57 -22.74
C ALA A 76 -16.63 5.15 -21.35
N PRO A 77 -17.42 6.14 -20.85
CA PRO A 77 -17.19 6.70 -19.53
C PRO A 77 -17.15 5.56 -18.50
N PRO A 78 -16.21 5.59 -17.56
CA PRO A 78 -16.11 4.55 -16.55
C PRO A 78 -17.45 4.50 -15.80
N THR A 79 -18.22 3.44 -16.02
CA THR A 79 -19.41 3.16 -15.21
C THR A 79 -18.95 3.16 -13.76
N ALA A 80 -19.56 4.01 -12.93
CA ALA A 80 -19.25 4.05 -11.50
C ALA A 80 -19.36 2.63 -10.94
N ARG A 81 -18.21 2.01 -10.65
CA ARG A 81 -18.16 0.64 -10.14
C ARG A 81 -18.77 0.63 -8.76
N ARG A 82 -19.59 -0.37 -8.48
CA ARG A 82 -20.25 -0.48 -7.19
C ARG A 82 -19.26 -1.00 -6.16
N THR A 83 -19.20 -0.31 -5.04
CA THR A 83 -18.55 -0.82 -3.83
C THR A 83 -19.52 -1.73 -3.07
N SER A 84 -19.00 -2.78 -2.45
CA SER A 84 -19.80 -3.76 -1.69
C SER A 84 -18.92 -4.51 -0.70
N VAL A 85 -19.53 -5.31 0.16
CA VAL A 85 -18.80 -6.31 0.96
C VAL A 85 -18.64 -7.58 0.11
N PRO A 86 -17.41 -7.96 -0.28
CA PRO A 86 -17.17 -9.21 -0.98
C PRO A 86 -17.52 -10.42 -0.09
N GLN A 87 -18.04 -11.50 -0.69
CA GLN A 87 -18.61 -12.62 0.08
C GLN A 87 -17.62 -13.76 0.38
N ASP A 88 -16.44 -13.74 -0.25
CA ASP A 88 -15.38 -14.72 0.04
C ASP A 88 -14.57 -14.32 1.29
N ASP A 89 -13.81 -15.27 1.84
CA ASP A 89 -13.06 -15.09 3.09
C ASP A 89 -12.02 -13.95 3.02
N MET A 90 -11.31 -13.83 1.90
CA MET A 90 -10.35 -12.76 1.69
C MET A 90 -11.05 -11.40 1.61
N GLY A 91 -12.12 -11.31 0.86
CA GLY A 91 -12.90 -10.08 0.72
C GLY A 91 -13.52 -9.65 2.04
N ARG A 92 -14.08 -10.57 2.82
CA ARG A 92 -14.60 -10.29 4.18
C ARG A 92 -13.49 -9.85 5.13
N PHE A 93 -12.32 -10.51 5.09
CA PHE A 93 -11.16 -10.11 5.86
C PHE A 93 -10.78 -8.65 5.58
N VAL A 94 -10.60 -8.29 4.30
CA VAL A 94 -10.24 -6.93 3.88
C VAL A 94 -11.33 -5.93 4.28
N SER A 95 -12.61 -6.27 4.08
CA SER A 95 -13.75 -5.43 4.47
C SER A 95 -13.77 -5.15 5.98
N LYS A 96 -13.51 -6.15 6.82
CA LYS A 96 -13.46 -5.99 8.29
C LYS A 96 -12.28 -5.13 8.73
N VAL A 97 -11.10 -5.34 8.17
CA VAL A 97 -9.94 -4.49 8.48
C VAL A 97 -10.19 -3.05 8.06
N LEU A 98 -10.70 -2.83 6.84
CA LEU A 98 -11.04 -1.49 6.36
C LEU A 98 -12.11 -0.82 7.25
N GLY A 99 -13.19 -1.54 7.61
CA GLY A 99 -14.24 -1.04 8.48
C GLY A 99 -13.75 -0.64 9.87
N SER A 100 -12.84 -1.44 10.44
CA SER A 100 -12.15 -1.09 11.70
C SER A 100 -11.32 0.18 11.55
N THR A 101 -10.55 0.34 10.46
CA THR A 101 -9.80 1.59 10.23
C THR A 101 -10.74 2.80 10.09
N GLU A 102 -11.84 2.66 9.36
CA GLU A 102 -12.84 3.72 9.19
C GLU A 102 -13.44 4.17 10.53
N LEU A 103 -13.78 3.22 11.39
CA LEU A 103 -14.34 3.50 12.71
C LEU A 103 -13.35 4.30 13.56
N GLN A 104 -12.10 3.86 13.64
CA GLN A 104 -11.09 4.51 14.45
C GLN A 104 -10.73 5.91 13.92
N TRP A 105 -10.54 6.06 12.61
CA TRP A 105 -10.20 7.36 12.02
C TRP A 105 -11.37 8.35 12.09
N LYS A 106 -12.61 7.89 11.97
CA LYS A 106 -13.79 8.73 12.20
C LYS A 106 -13.79 9.32 13.61
N GLN A 107 -13.46 8.52 14.63
CA GLN A 107 -13.37 9.00 16.01
C GLN A 107 -12.20 9.97 16.21
N VAL A 108 -11.04 9.71 15.59
CA VAL A 108 -9.88 10.59 15.68
C VAL A 108 -10.19 11.95 15.08
N PHE A 109 -10.72 11.97 13.85
CA PHE A 109 -11.06 13.24 13.16
C PHE A 109 -12.14 14.01 13.89
N ALA A 110 -13.15 13.33 14.43
CA ALA A 110 -14.23 13.97 15.16
C ALA A 110 -13.75 14.69 16.43
N LYS A 111 -12.73 14.17 17.12
CA LYS A 111 -12.12 14.85 18.30
C LYS A 111 -11.50 16.19 17.93
N ASP A 112 -11.02 16.35 16.70
CA ASP A 112 -10.45 17.60 16.19
C ASP A 112 -11.49 18.44 15.42
N GLY A 113 -12.78 18.13 15.55
CA GLY A 113 -13.86 18.82 14.83
C GLY A 113 -13.84 18.64 13.31
N LYS A 114 -13.15 17.61 12.82
CA LYS A 114 -13.00 17.30 11.38
C LYS A 114 -13.86 16.12 10.98
N THR A 115 -14.17 16.05 9.70
CA THR A 115 -14.88 14.90 9.10
C THR A 115 -13.91 13.97 8.40
N TYR A 116 -13.89 12.71 8.80
CA TYR A 116 -13.16 11.66 8.07
C TYR A 116 -13.99 11.20 6.87
N ARG A 117 -13.36 11.14 5.71
CA ARG A 117 -13.89 10.53 4.49
C ARG A 117 -13.10 9.26 4.23
N PRO A 118 -13.73 8.07 4.30
CA PRO A 118 -13.00 6.82 4.09
C PRO A 118 -12.51 6.67 2.65
N PRO A 119 -11.39 5.96 2.43
CA PRO A 119 -10.96 5.60 1.09
C PRO A 119 -11.82 4.46 0.53
N VAL A 120 -11.82 4.30 -0.78
CA VAL A 120 -12.26 3.05 -1.41
C VAL A 120 -11.04 2.13 -1.53
N LEU A 121 -11.19 0.87 -1.12
CA LEU A 121 -10.16 -0.14 -1.32
C LEU A 121 -10.50 -0.98 -2.56
N VAL A 122 -9.61 -0.96 -3.54
CA VAL A 122 -9.70 -1.73 -4.77
C VAL A 122 -8.97 -3.04 -4.59
N LEU A 123 -9.69 -4.14 -4.59
CA LEU A 123 -9.11 -5.49 -4.69
C LEU A 123 -8.91 -5.85 -6.15
N TYR A 124 -7.72 -6.31 -6.51
CA TYR A 124 -7.45 -6.76 -7.86
C TYR A 124 -6.50 -7.96 -7.86
N ARG A 125 -6.25 -8.52 -9.04
CA ARG A 125 -5.28 -9.60 -9.25
C ARG A 125 -4.51 -9.34 -10.53
N GLY A 126 -3.19 -9.28 -10.41
CA GLY A 126 -2.28 -9.09 -11.56
C GLY A 126 -2.10 -7.63 -11.96
N ALA A 127 -3.11 -7.02 -12.58
CA ALA A 127 -3.06 -5.62 -13.01
C ALA A 127 -4.43 -4.95 -12.92
N THR A 128 -4.43 -3.63 -12.65
CA THR A 128 -5.64 -2.78 -12.67
C THR A 128 -5.26 -1.36 -13.07
N HIS A 129 -6.26 -0.51 -13.35
CA HIS A 129 -6.03 0.92 -13.59
C HIS A 129 -6.15 1.73 -12.32
N ALA A 130 -5.18 2.64 -12.11
CA ALA A 130 -5.18 3.63 -11.04
C ALA A 130 -4.90 5.03 -11.61
N SER A 131 -5.44 6.08 -10.99
CA SER A 131 -5.26 7.47 -11.46
C SER A 131 -3.84 8.00 -11.23
N CYS A 132 -3.03 7.31 -10.43
CA CYS A 132 -1.65 7.71 -10.09
C CYS A 132 -0.56 7.09 -10.97
N GLY A 133 -0.84 6.68 -12.19
CA GLY A 133 0.21 6.13 -13.05
C GLY A 133 -0.26 5.10 -14.07
N GLY A 134 -1.54 5.12 -14.41
CA GLY A 134 -2.10 4.24 -15.44
C GLY A 134 -2.30 2.81 -14.94
N ALA A 135 -1.45 1.86 -15.35
CA ALA A 135 -1.59 0.46 -14.95
C ALA A 135 -0.86 0.17 -13.63
N ALA A 136 -1.62 -0.12 -12.57
CA ALA A 136 -1.08 -0.72 -11.36
C ALA A 136 -0.82 -2.22 -11.59
N GLN A 137 0.35 -2.70 -11.22
CA GLN A 137 0.75 -4.09 -11.38
C GLN A 137 1.12 -4.71 -10.03
N SER A 138 0.92 -6.02 -9.90
CA SER A 138 1.28 -6.79 -8.69
C SER A 138 2.71 -6.56 -8.21
N ALA A 139 3.63 -6.29 -9.12
CA ALA A 139 5.04 -6.04 -8.80
C ALA A 139 5.27 -4.76 -7.97
N MET A 140 4.30 -3.84 -7.94
CA MET A 140 4.38 -2.59 -7.18
C MET A 140 4.01 -2.77 -5.71
N GLY A 141 3.40 -3.91 -5.34
CA GLY A 141 2.82 -4.11 -4.01
C GLY A 141 1.52 -3.29 -3.81
N PRO A 142 0.93 -3.33 -2.61
CA PRO A 142 -0.15 -2.45 -2.22
C PRO A 142 0.29 -0.98 -2.26
N PHE A 143 -0.62 -0.06 -2.56
CA PHE A 143 -0.34 1.37 -2.54
C PHE A 143 -1.61 2.22 -2.37
N TYR A 144 -1.43 3.41 -1.84
CA TYR A 144 -2.46 4.45 -1.84
C TYR A 144 -2.24 5.43 -2.99
N CYS A 145 -3.30 5.76 -3.71
CA CYS A 145 -3.28 6.78 -4.77
C CYS A 145 -3.95 8.08 -4.30
N PRO A 146 -3.19 9.17 -4.09
CA PRO A 146 -3.77 10.46 -3.67
C PRO A 146 -4.72 11.08 -4.69
N ALA A 147 -4.54 10.80 -6.00
CA ALA A 147 -5.31 11.42 -7.07
C ALA A 147 -6.78 10.96 -7.09
N ASP A 148 -7.06 9.72 -6.75
CA ASP A 148 -8.42 9.17 -6.67
C ASP A 148 -8.84 8.77 -5.24
N GLN A 149 -7.93 8.93 -4.26
CA GLN A 149 -8.14 8.62 -2.85
C GLN A 149 -8.51 7.15 -2.63
N LYS A 150 -7.89 6.25 -3.39
CA LYS A 150 -8.11 4.81 -3.29
C LYS A 150 -6.88 4.09 -2.81
N VAL A 151 -7.10 3.02 -2.04
CA VAL A 151 -6.11 2.01 -1.71
C VAL A 151 -6.19 0.89 -2.75
N TYR A 152 -5.08 0.47 -3.30
CA TYR A 152 -4.98 -0.60 -4.28
C TYR A 152 -4.27 -1.79 -3.66
N LEU A 153 -4.92 -2.96 -3.69
CA LEU A 153 -4.42 -4.17 -3.06
C LEU A 153 -4.52 -5.35 -4.02
N ASP A 154 -3.38 -5.83 -4.50
CA ASP A 154 -3.32 -7.12 -5.16
C ASP A 154 -3.33 -8.24 -4.11
N THR A 155 -4.33 -9.11 -4.18
CA THR A 155 -4.48 -10.20 -3.21
C THR A 155 -3.31 -11.19 -3.22
N SER A 156 -2.57 -11.31 -4.34
CA SER A 156 -1.37 -12.15 -4.41
C SER A 156 -0.21 -11.64 -3.55
N PHE A 157 -0.22 -10.36 -3.17
CA PHE A 157 0.79 -9.79 -2.27
C PHE A 157 0.75 -10.43 -0.87
N PHE A 158 -0.42 -10.84 -0.41
CA PHE A 158 -0.54 -11.50 0.88
C PHE A 158 0.18 -12.85 0.92
N ASP A 159 0.16 -13.59 -0.20
CA ASP A 159 0.95 -14.82 -0.32
C ASP A 159 2.45 -14.51 -0.32
N GLN A 160 2.86 -13.36 -0.88
CA GLN A 160 4.26 -12.94 -0.89
C GLN A 160 4.77 -12.55 0.50
N ILE A 161 3.93 -12.00 1.39
CA ILE A 161 4.34 -11.71 2.78
C ILE A 161 4.85 -12.97 3.46
N ALA A 162 4.17 -14.09 3.31
CA ALA A 162 4.57 -15.35 3.92
C ALA A 162 5.69 -16.05 3.16
N THR A 163 5.58 -16.18 1.83
CA THR A 163 6.47 -17.00 1.01
C THR A 163 7.78 -16.30 0.65
N ARG A 164 7.68 -15.09 0.10
CA ARG A 164 8.83 -14.33 -0.42
C ARG A 164 9.50 -13.50 0.66
N PHE A 165 8.73 -12.76 1.43
CA PHE A 165 9.26 -11.85 2.45
C PHE A 165 9.51 -12.54 3.79
N ARG A 166 8.88 -13.71 4.04
CA ARG A 166 8.99 -14.45 5.30
C ARG A 166 8.64 -13.60 6.52
N GLY A 167 7.69 -12.68 6.34
CA GLY A 167 7.21 -11.80 7.40
C GLY A 167 6.35 -12.53 8.43
N CYS A 168 5.70 -13.62 8.01
CA CYS A 168 4.88 -14.47 8.87
C CYS A 168 4.89 -15.91 8.35
N ASP A 169 4.41 -16.86 9.16
CA ASP A 169 4.29 -18.26 8.78
C ASP A 169 3.03 -18.48 7.93
N VAL A 170 3.19 -19.19 6.81
CA VAL A 170 2.11 -19.50 5.87
C VAL A 170 0.93 -20.15 6.62
N GLY A 171 -0.27 -19.58 6.43
CA GLY A 171 -1.51 -20.12 7.01
C GLY A 171 -1.68 -19.85 8.50
N SER A 172 -0.74 -19.17 9.18
CA SER A 172 -0.88 -18.84 10.58
C SER A 172 -1.88 -17.69 10.80
N ARG A 173 -2.58 -17.70 11.95
CA ARG A 173 -3.45 -16.60 12.37
C ARG A 173 -2.70 -15.29 12.54
N THR A 174 -1.44 -15.34 12.96
CA THR A 174 -0.58 -14.16 13.11
C THR A 174 -0.28 -13.51 11.77
N CYS A 175 -0.31 -14.26 10.65
CA CYS A 175 -0.17 -13.71 9.30
C CYS A 175 -1.32 -12.78 8.93
N GLN A 176 -2.52 -13.02 9.43
CA GLN A 176 -3.66 -12.11 9.20
C GLN A 176 -3.39 -10.71 9.77
N PHE A 177 -2.74 -10.60 10.93
CA PHE A 177 -2.40 -9.28 11.47
C PHE A 177 -1.30 -8.58 10.66
N SER A 178 -0.35 -9.34 10.10
CA SER A 178 0.63 -8.79 9.15
C SER A 178 -0.05 -8.23 7.88
N GLN A 179 -1.05 -8.92 7.37
CA GLN A 179 -1.86 -8.45 6.23
C GLN A 179 -2.70 -7.22 6.61
N ALA A 180 -3.30 -7.22 7.81
CA ALA A 180 -4.06 -6.08 8.34
C ALA A 180 -3.17 -4.84 8.55
N TYR A 181 -1.93 -5.02 9.02
CA TYR A 181 -0.93 -3.95 9.13
C TYR A 181 -0.67 -3.29 7.78
N VAL A 182 -0.52 -4.06 6.69
CA VAL A 182 -0.31 -3.49 5.36
C VAL A 182 -1.51 -2.64 4.92
N ILE A 183 -2.74 -3.13 5.10
CA ILE A 183 -3.95 -2.35 4.80
C ILE A 183 -3.99 -1.06 5.63
N ALA A 184 -3.70 -1.15 6.92
CA ALA A 184 -3.70 0.00 7.81
C ALA A 184 -2.60 1.02 7.48
N HIS A 185 -1.45 0.58 6.96
CA HIS A 185 -0.38 1.43 6.45
C HIS A 185 -0.86 2.24 5.23
N GLU A 186 -1.50 1.61 4.26
CA GLU A 186 -2.06 2.31 3.09
C GLU A 186 -3.17 3.30 3.49
N VAL A 187 -4.01 2.92 4.46
CA VAL A 187 -4.97 3.86 5.07
C VAL A 187 -4.25 4.99 5.82
N GLY A 188 -3.08 4.74 6.39
CA GLY A 188 -2.19 5.77 6.96
C GLY A 188 -1.83 6.84 5.94
N HIS A 189 -1.48 6.46 4.71
CA HIS A 189 -1.25 7.42 3.62
C HIS A 189 -2.51 8.20 3.25
N HIS A 190 -3.69 7.57 3.28
CA HIS A 190 -4.95 8.29 3.11
C HIS A 190 -5.17 9.33 4.20
N VAL A 191 -4.91 9.00 5.46
CA VAL A 191 -4.97 9.95 6.59
C VAL A 191 -4.00 11.10 6.40
N GLN A 192 -2.76 10.84 6.00
CA GLN A 192 -1.77 11.87 5.67
C GLN A 192 -2.27 12.80 4.56
N ASN A 193 -2.92 12.26 3.53
CA ASN A 193 -3.49 13.05 2.46
C ASN A 193 -4.61 13.97 2.98
N LEU A 194 -5.55 13.45 3.78
CA LEU A 194 -6.62 14.24 4.39
C LEU A 194 -6.11 15.33 5.34
N LEU A 195 -4.99 15.09 6.01
CA LEU A 195 -4.33 16.07 6.88
C LEU A 195 -3.44 17.07 6.12
N GLY A 196 -3.32 16.94 4.79
CA GLY A 196 -2.51 17.80 3.95
C GLY A 196 -0.99 17.56 4.08
N ILE A 197 -0.59 16.45 4.68
CA ILE A 197 0.82 16.07 4.86
C ILE A 197 1.43 15.62 3.53
N LEU A 198 0.75 14.73 2.78
CA LEU A 198 1.27 14.25 1.48
C LEU A 198 1.51 15.37 0.47
N PRO A 199 0.58 16.32 0.23
CA PRO A 199 0.84 17.45 -0.68
C PRO A 199 2.06 18.28 -0.27
N LYS A 200 2.24 18.54 1.04
CA LYS A 200 3.40 19.28 1.55
C LYS A 200 4.70 18.49 1.38
N ALA A 201 4.70 17.20 1.69
CA ALA A 201 5.86 16.32 1.48
C ALA A 201 6.26 16.28 0.01
N GLN A 202 5.31 16.10 -0.92
CA GLN A 202 5.56 16.13 -2.35
C GLN A 202 6.13 17.47 -2.84
N GLN A 203 5.64 18.58 -2.29
CA GLN A 203 6.20 19.90 -2.60
C GLN A 203 7.64 20.00 -2.12
N ALA A 204 7.93 19.56 -0.89
CA ALA A 204 9.27 19.55 -0.33
C ALA A 204 10.22 18.62 -1.11
N GLN A 205 9.78 17.45 -1.53
CA GLN A 205 10.55 16.54 -2.38
C GLN A 205 10.93 17.18 -3.73
N ARG A 206 9.98 17.88 -4.37
CA ARG A 206 10.26 18.60 -5.63
C ARG A 206 11.23 19.77 -5.46
N ALA A 207 11.29 20.37 -4.28
CA ALA A 207 12.20 21.47 -3.93
C ALA A 207 13.51 21.01 -3.33
N ALA A 208 13.72 19.71 -3.15
CA ALA A 208 14.90 19.17 -2.50
C ALA A 208 16.16 19.33 -3.38
N ASP A 209 17.29 19.70 -2.76
CA ASP A 209 18.57 19.97 -3.45
C ASP A 209 19.23 18.69 -4.00
N SER A 210 18.80 17.52 -3.57
CA SER A 210 19.34 16.22 -3.99
C SER A 210 18.30 15.12 -3.93
N LYS A 211 18.55 14.02 -4.67
CA LYS A 211 17.72 12.80 -4.60
C LYS A 211 17.75 12.20 -3.19
N ALA A 212 18.87 12.22 -2.50
CA ALA A 212 18.98 11.73 -1.12
C ALA A 212 18.08 12.54 -0.18
N ALA A 213 18.05 13.88 -0.31
CA ALA A 213 17.16 14.73 0.48
C ALA A 213 15.67 14.45 0.16
N ALA A 214 15.31 14.27 -1.11
CA ALA A 214 13.96 13.89 -1.51
C ALA A 214 13.58 12.51 -0.95
N ASN A 215 14.47 11.52 -1.02
CA ASN A 215 14.28 10.18 -0.45
C ASN A 215 14.10 10.24 1.07
N HIS A 216 14.85 11.07 1.77
CA HIS A 216 14.71 11.25 3.22
C HIS A 216 13.29 11.73 3.59
N ILE A 217 12.73 12.68 2.83
CA ILE A 217 11.34 13.13 3.01
C ILE A 217 10.36 11.98 2.76
N GLN A 218 10.61 11.15 1.74
CA GLN A 218 9.77 9.97 1.48
C GLN A 218 9.83 8.99 2.66
N VAL A 219 11.01 8.71 3.19
CA VAL A 219 11.16 7.86 4.39
C VAL A 219 10.34 8.42 5.57
N GLN A 220 10.32 9.74 5.78
CA GLN A 220 9.49 10.35 6.84
C GLN A 220 7.99 10.09 6.61
N VAL A 221 7.51 10.15 5.36
CA VAL A 221 6.13 9.82 4.99
C VAL A 221 5.80 8.37 5.32
N GLU A 222 6.66 7.43 4.92
CA GLU A 222 6.46 6.00 5.12
C GLU A 222 6.44 5.61 6.60
N LEU A 223 7.42 6.11 7.36
CA LEU A 223 7.52 5.83 8.79
C LEU A 223 6.34 6.44 9.58
N GLN A 224 5.81 7.57 9.12
CA GLN A 224 4.57 8.11 9.69
C GLN A 224 3.37 7.20 9.39
N ALA A 225 3.26 6.61 8.20
CA ALA A 225 2.21 5.66 7.87
C ALA A 225 2.32 4.39 8.73
N ASP A 226 3.53 3.88 8.99
CA ASP A 226 3.77 2.79 9.94
C ASP A 226 3.28 3.14 11.36
N CYS A 227 3.58 4.35 11.84
CA CYS A 227 3.11 4.84 13.13
C CYS A 227 1.58 4.94 13.19
N LEU A 228 0.94 5.46 12.15
CA LEU A 228 -0.51 5.56 12.06
C LEU A 228 -1.19 4.19 12.03
N ALA A 229 -0.58 3.19 11.39
CA ALA A 229 -1.03 1.81 11.48
C ALA A 229 -0.96 1.27 12.92
N GLY A 230 0.10 1.59 13.65
CA GLY A 230 0.22 1.30 15.08
C GLY A 230 -0.85 1.99 15.92
N VAL A 231 -1.15 3.26 15.65
CA VAL A 231 -2.24 4.02 16.32
C VAL A 231 -3.59 3.34 16.11
N TRP A 232 -3.91 2.94 14.88
CA TRP A 232 -5.12 2.19 14.60
C TRP A 232 -5.20 0.92 15.44
N ALA A 233 -4.15 0.11 15.43
CA ALA A 233 -4.12 -1.17 16.15
C ALA A 233 -4.31 -1.00 17.66
N ASN A 234 -3.68 0.01 18.27
CA ASN A 234 -3.87 0.34 19.68
C ASN A 234 -5.33 0.71 19.98
N ARG A 235 -5.86 1.66 19.20
CA ARG A 235 -7.19 2.23 19.47
C ARG A 235 -8.31 1.23 19.29
N GLU A 236 -8.22 0.36 18.28
CA GLU A 236 -9.17 -0.73 18.09
C GLU A 236 -9.14 -1.69 19.29
N ASN A 237 -7.95 -2.05 19.75
CA ASN A 237 -7.78 -2.95 20.89
C ASN A 237 -8.33 -2.35 22.19
N GLU A 238 -8.04 -1.06 22.46
CA GLU A 238 -8.56 -0.38 23.65
C GLU A 238 -10.07 -0.12 23.58
N MET A 239 -10.62 0.10 22.39
CA MET A 239 -12.07 0.23 22.20
C MET A 239 -12.80 -1.07 22.55
N LEU A 240 -12.38 -2.19 21.98
CA LEU A 240 -12.98 -3.51 22.28
C LEU A 240 -12.86 -3.86 23.76
N LYS A 241 -11.72 -3.57 24.37
CA LYS A 241 -11.51 -3.75 25.80
C LYS A 241 -12.48 -2.91 26.65
N SER A 242 -12.71 -1.64 26.24
CA SER A 242 -13.66 -0.75 26.92
C SER A 242 -15.12 -1.24 26.81
N GLU A 243 -15.45 -1.99 25.76
CA GLU A 243 -16.73 -2.63 25.55
C GLU A 243 -16.87 -4.00 26.26
N GLY A 244 -15.86 -4.41 27.02
CA GLY A 244 -15.81 -5.71 27.69
C GLY A 244 -15.62 -6.89 26.72
N LYS A 245 -15.20 -6.62 25.49
CA LYS A 245 -14.90 -7.61 24.47
C LYS A 245 -13.44 -8.07 24.56
N PRO A 246 -13.13 -9.29 24.10
CA PRO A 246 -11.75 -9.72 23.98
C PRO A 246 -10.96 -8.80 23.02
N PRO A 247 -9.66 -8.58 23.27
CA PRO A 247 -8.83 -7.83 22.34
C PRO A 247 -8.78 -8.50 20.96
N PHE A 248 -8.72 -7.71 19.88
CA PHE A 248 -8.57 -8.29 18.55
C PHE A 248 -7.14 -8.73 18.25
N ILE A 249 -6.16 -8.14 18.95
CA ILE A 249 -4.75 -8.54 18.90
C ILE A 249 -4.52 -9.73 19.82
N GLU A 250 -4.02 -10.81 19.27
CA GLU A 250 -3.66 -12.04 19.98
C GLU A 250 -2.13 -12.10 20.21
N PRO A 251 -1.64 -12.92 21.16
CA PRO A 251 -0.21 -13.10 21.35
C PRO A 251 0.50 -13.51 20.06
N GLY A 252 1.60 -12.83 19.73
CA GLY A 252 2.38 -13.05 18.50
C GLY A 252 1.96 -12.20 17.29
N ASP A 253 0.80 -11.54 17.34
CA ASP A 253 0.32 -10.72 16.23
C ASP A 253 1.21 -9.49 16.00
N VAL A 254 1.55 -8.77 17.07
CA VAL A 254 2.41 -7.58 17.00
C VAL A 254 3.80 -7.96 16.48
N GLU A 255 4.36 -9.06 16.98
CA GLU A 255 5.64 -9.58 16.55
C GLU A 255 5.61 -9.97 15.06
N ALA A 256 4.50 -10.51 14.57
CA ALA A 256 4.35 -10.84 13.14
C ALA A 256 4.29 -9.57 12.28
N ALA A 257 3.55 -8.53 12.70
CA ALA A 257 3.54 -7.24 12.01
C ALA A 257 4.93 -6.59 11.98
N LEU A 258 5.66 -6.63 13.11
CA LEU A 258 7.02 -6.12 13.20
C LEU A 258 8.00 -6.89 12.31
N ARG A 259 7.88 -8.22 12.24
CA ARG A 259 8.66 -9.03 11.30
C ARG A 259 8.34 -8.70 9.85
N THR A 260 7.06 -8.45 9.53
CA THR A 260 6.64 -8.04 8.18
C THR A 260 7.21 -6.66 7.84
N ALA A 261 7.09 -5.68 8.72
CA ALA A 261 7.69 -4.35 8.54
C ALA A 261 9.21 -4.45 8.31
N ALA A 262 9.92 -5.29 9.08
CA ALA A 262 11.35 -5.54 8.89
C ALA A 262 11.65 -6.24 7.56
N ALA A 263 10.84 -7.21 7.16
CA ALA A 263 11.06 -7.99 5.94
C ALA A 263 10.94 -7.18 4.65
N ILE A 264 10.15 -6.08 4.70
CA ILE A 264 9.93 -5.13 3.61
C ILE A 264 10.67 -3.81 3.81
N GLY A 265 11.55 -3.70 4.80
CA GLY A 265 12.46 -2.56 4.96
C GLY A 265 13.52 -2.52 3.87
N ASP A 266 13.90 -1.30 3.44
CA ASP A 266 14.83 -1.09 2.32
C ASP A 266 16.19 -1.77 2.55
N ASP A 267 16.70 -1.76 3.77
CA ASP A 267 17.98 -2.42 4.12
C ASP A 267 17.91 -3.95 3.93
N THR A 268 16.80 -4.57 4.31
CA THR A 268 16.59 -6.01 4.13
C THR A 268 16.40 -6.35 2.65
N LEU A 269 15.59 -5.57 1.92
CA LEU A 269 15.37 -5.78 0.49
C LEU A 269 16.65 -5.59 -0.32
N GLN A 270 17.43 -4.53 -0.04
CA GLN A 270 18.70 -4.27 -0.74
C GLN A 270 19.75 -5.33 -0.42
N ARG A 271 19.88 -5.75 0.84
CA ARG A 271 20.83 -6.81 1.22
C ARG A 271 20.51 -8.12 0.51
N ARG A 272 19.23 -8.47 0.39
CA ARG A 272 18.79 -9.67 -0.36
C ARG A 272 19.03 -9.56 -1.87
N ALA A 273 18.83 -8.37 -2.44
CA ALA A 273 18.95 -8.16 -3.88
C ALA A 273 20.37 -7.92 -4.37
N ARG A 274 21.19 -7.20 -3.58
CA ARG A 274 22.50 -6.68 -4.00
C ARG A 274 23.66 -7.10 -3.10
N GLY A 275 23.40 -7.67 -1.93
CA GLY A 275 24.40 -8.06 -0.93
C GLY A 275 24.91 -6.90 -0.05
N TYR A 276 24.56 -5.65 -0.36
CA TYR A 276 24.95 -4.45 0.39
C TYR A 276 23.80 -3.45 0.51
N VAL A 277 23.95 -2.47 1.39
CA VAL A 277 22.94 -1.47 1.73
C VAL A 277 23.42 -0.08 1.37
N VAL A 278 22.56 0.75 0.80
CA VAL A 278 22.79 2.15 0.42
C VAL A 278 21.72 3.04 1.06
N PRO A 279 21.93 3.56 2.29
CA PRO A 279 20.91 4.31 3.04
C PRO A 279 20.33 5.51 2.30
N ASP A 280 21.12 6.25 1.55
CA ASP A 280 20.70 7.44 0.78
C ASP A 280 19.69 7.08 -0.34
N SER A 281 19.56 5.81 -0.69
CA SER A 281 18.59 5.32 -1.67
C SER A 281 17.32 4.75 -1.04
N PHE A 282 17.17 4.80 0.28
CA PHE A 282 15.97 4.34 0.95
C PHE A 282 14.78 5.21 0.58
N THR A 283 13.64 4.57 0.35
CA THR A 283 12.35 5.20 0.09
C THR A 283 11.29 4.80 1.09
N HIS A 284 11.46 3.66 1.79
CA HIS A 284 10.52 3.17 2.81
C HIS A 284 11.13 3.16 4.23
N GLY A 285 12.42 3.36 4.35
CA GLY A 285 13.14 3.30 5.62
C GLY A 285 13.71 1.92 5.93
N SER A 286 14.57 1.87 6.96
CA SER A 286 15.16 0.61 7.41
C SER A 286 14.16 -0.25 8.19
N SER A 287 14.46 -1.54 8.30
CA SER A 287 13.71 -2.49 9.11
C SER A 287 13.54 -2.02 10.55
N GLU A 288 14.58 -1.46 11.15
CA GLU A 288 14.57 -0.94 12.53
C GLU A 288 13.68 0.31 12.65
N GLN A 289 13.79 1.24 11.71
CA GLN A 289 12.97 2.45 11.67
C GLN A 289 11.48 2.11 11.57
N ARG A 290 11.10 1.21 10.66
CA ARG A 290 9.72 0.78 10.45
C ARG A 290 9.13 0.14 11.71
N GLN A 291 9.86 -0.77 12.33
CA GLN A 291 9.46 -1.39 13.60
C GLN A 291 9.31 -0.36 14.73
N ARG A 292 10.26 0.55 14.86
CA ARG A 292 10.24 1.60 15.89
C ARG A 292 9.00 2.48 15.75
N TRP A 293 8.69 2.94 14.54
CA TRP A 293 7.58 3.85 14.34
C TRP A 293 6.22 3.16 14.46
N PHE A 294 6.06 1.93 13.99
CA PHE A 294 4.87 1.14 14.29
C PHE A 294 4.67 0.99 15.81
N ASN A 295 5.72 0.61 16.55
CA ASN A 295 5.66 0.47 18.00
C ASN A 295 5.34 1.80 18.71
N THR A 296 5.84 2.92 18.22
CA THR A 296 5.53 4.26 18.75
C THR A 296 4.03 4.52 18.67
N GLY A 297 3.41 4.28 17.53
CA GLY A 297 1.97 4.40 17.35
C GLY A 297 1.20 3.41 18.21
N PHE A 298 1.62 2.15 18.21
CA PHE A 298 0.96 1.07 18.96
C PHE A 298 0.97 1.28 20.47
N ARG A 299 2.06 1.79 21.04
CA ARG A 299 2.14 2.07 22.48
C ARG A 299 1.40 3.33 22.90
N SER A 300 1.40 4.34 22.06
CA SER A 300 0.83 5.65 22.39
C SER A 300 -0.67 5.77 22.10
N GLY A 301 -1.16 5.12 21.05
CA GLY A 301 -2.53 5.33 20.52
C GLY A 301 -2.80 6.76 20.06
N SER A 302 -1.75 7.59 19.91
CA SER A 302 -1.85 9.02 19.63
C SER A 302 -1.22 9.42 18.30
N VAL A 303 -1.98 10.12 17.48
CA VAL A 303 -1.50 10.66 16.19
C VAL A 303 -0.35 11.67 16.39
N THR A 304 -0.37 12.42 17.49
CA THR A 304 0.68 13.42 17.79
C THR A 304 2.05 12.81 18.01
N SER A 305 2.10 11.51 18.41
CA SER A 305 3.36 10.77 18.57
C SER A 305 3.97 10.36 17.22
N CYS A 306 3.22 10.49 16.11
CA CYS A 306 3.64 10.10 14.76
C CYS A 306 4.28 11.25 13.96
N ASN A 307 4.82 12.28 14.60
CA ASN A 307 5.46 13.38 13.88
C ASN A 307 6.89 13.04 13.47
N THR A 308 7.06 12.28 12.39
CA THR A 308 8.35 11.90 11.83
C THR A 308 9.13 13.09 11.26
N PHE A 309 8.45 14.17 10.87
CA PHE A 309 9.06 15.36 10.28
C PHE A 309 9.74 16.26 11.31
N ALA A 310 9.37 16.17 12.59
CA ALA A 310 10.01 16.89 13.68
C ALA A 310 10.98 16.01 14.50
N SER A 311 11.11 14.74 14.17
CA SER A 311 12.00 13.83 14.89
C SER A 311 13.46 14.06 14.50
N ALA A 312 14.33 14.23 15.49
CA ALA A 312 15.78 14.29 15.29
C ALA A 312 16.39 12.94 14.86
N GLN A 313 15.67 11.85 15.12
CA GLN A 313 16.04 10.48 14.73
C GLN A 313 14.82 9.79 14.10
N LEU A 314 14.96 9.39 12.86
CA LEU A 314 14.00 8.54 12.18
C LEU A 314 14.14 7.07 12.58
#